data_ec355229cc0a329448130b78c31d4271
#
_entry.id   ec355229cc0a329448130b78c31d4271
#
_cell.length_a   1.000
_cell.length_b   1.000
_cell.length_c   1.000
_cell.angle_alpha   90.00
_cell.angle_beta   90.00
_cell.angle_gamma   90.00
#
_symmetry.space_group_name_H-M   'P 1'
#
loop_
_entity.id
_entity.type
_entity.pdbx_description
1 polymer ?
#
loop_
_entity_poly.entity_id
_entity_poly.type
_entity_poly.pdbx_seq_one_letter_code
_entity_poly.pdbx_strand_id
1 'polypeptide(L)'
;MPRRCLAALVSLLLFPLSVIAEEKEFNALEIFDRTLTAFDNQRAALRDWQYYQTLTTHQFDSSGNVTARGTWESIVRPGDPRPLEYVGERMEGKLSFFKSETSSASASSSPSSKSKTPEKSEEKNQSETAVEAVHKYNLRDRYNWKRLPDETVTGEAAYVISFQPKPNQVARSREERFFGLLAGKLWIAENDFIILKMEVALQSPCQLFWILAQVTTFKFTYLLEPSHGPRLFRLSKAIARTVVSFPFYAVRQKHWLTIDKYEPRTARGTAPKNLHPSLTPRGEP
;
A
#
# COMPACT_ATOMS: atom_id res chain seq x y z
N MET A 1 -70.64 37.72 -8.66
CA MET A 1 -69.29 38.03 -8.25
C MET A 1 -69.15 37.63 -6.79
N PRO A 2 -68.32 36.70 -6.35
CA PRO A 2 -66.88 36.67 -6.38
C PRO A 2 -66.36 35.20 -6.52
N ARG A 3 -65.52 34.92 -7.52
CA ARG A 3 -64.90 33.58 -7.76
C ARG A 3 -63.38 33.70 -7.92
N ARG A 4 -62.72 34.73 -7.36
CA ARG A 4 -61.28 34.99 -7.60
C ARG A 4 -60.36 34.89 -6.37
N CYS A 5 -60.81 34.47 -5.18
CA CYS A 5 -59.99 34.39 -3.99
C CYS A 5 -59.56 32.98 -3.53
N LEU A 6 -59.98 31.91 -4.24
CA LEU A 6 -59.68 30.53 -3.82
C LEU A 6 -58.45 29.94 -4.49
N ALA A 7 -57.88 30.56 -5.51
CA ALA A 7 -56.74 30.05 -6.26
C ALA A 7 -55.36 30.42 -5.67
N ALA A 8 -55.30 31.42 -4.77
CA ALA A 8 -54.03 31.86 -4.20
C ALA A 8 -53.60 31.13 -2.94
N LEU A 9 -54.43 30.30 -2.32
CA LEU A 9 -54.14 29.61 -1.03
C LEU A 9 -53.63 28.17 -1.21
N VAL A 10 -53.72 27.59 -2.41
CA VAL A 10 -53.23 26.24 -2.68
C VAL A 10 -51.76 26.21 -3.17
N SER A 11 -51.23 27.37 -3.62
CA SER A 11 -49.85 27.44 -4.14
C SER A 11 -48.78 27.58 -3.05
N LEU A 12 -49.17 27.76 -1.78
CA LEU A 12 -48.26 27.95 -0.67
C LEU A 12 -47.93 26.66 0.12
N LEU A 13 -48.50 25.51 -0.26
CA LEU A 13 -48.33 24.22 0.43
C LEU A 13 -47.46 23.23 -0.31
N LEU A 14 -46.83 23.59 -1.42
CA LEU A 14 -45.90 22.76 -2.17
C LEU A 14 -44.47 23.30 -2.14
N PHE A 15 -44.04 23.89 -1.00
CA PHE A 15 -42.60 23.90 -0.73
C PHE A 15 -42.22 22.46 -0.38
N PRO A 16 -41.39 21.78 -1.18
CA PRO A 16 -40.78 20.57 -0.70
C PRO A 16 -39.97 21.00 0.53
N LEU A 17 -40.35 20.47 1.69
CA LEU A 17 -39.44 20.36 2.82
C LEU A 17 -38.27 19.54 2.29
N SER A 18 -37.28 20.21 1.70
CA SER A 18 -35.96 19.67 1.56
C SER A 18 -35.52 19.36 2.98
N VAL A 19 -35.76 18.15 3.43
CA VAL A 19 -35.07 17.56 4.57
C VAL A 19 -33.62 17.64 4.15
N ILE A 20 -32.96 18.73 4.54
CA ILE A 20 -31.51 18.81 4.53
C ILE A 20 -31.14 17.71 5.55
N ALA A 21 -30.93 16.51 5.06
CA ALA A 21 -30.27 15.48 5.84
C ALA A 21 -28.94 16.13 6.24
N GLU A 22 -28.80 16.44 7.52
CA GLU A 22 -27.58 16.97 8.10
C GLU A 22 -26.50 15.90 7.82
N GLU A 23 -25.75 16.13 6.77
CA GLU A 23 -24.70 15.19 6.32
C GLU A 23 -23.70 15.16 7.46
N LYS A 24 -23.69 14.05 8.19
CA LYS A 24 -22.85 13.89 9.38
C LYS A 24 -21.40 14.09 8.97
N GLU A 25 -20.86 15.25 9.32
CA GLU A 25 -19.48 15.60 9.02
C GLU A 25 -18.53 14.75 9.89
N PHE A 26 -17.83 13.80 9.27
CA PHE A 26 -16.85 12.98 9.96
C PHE A 26 -15.57 13.76 10.23
N ASN A 27 -15.02 13.63 11.42
CA ASN A 27 -13.70 14.15 11.73
C ASN A 27 -12.60 13.19 11.19
N ALA A 28 -11.34 13.68 11.15
CA ALA A 28 -10.22 12.92 10.56
C ALA A 28 -9.97 11.56 11.23
N LEU A 29 -10.16 11.44 12.54
CA LEU A 29 -9.97 10.18 13.27
C LEU A 29 -11.11 9.20 13.01
N GLU A 30 -12.36 9.67 12.94
CA GLU A 30 -13.49 8.82 12.57
C GLU A 30 -13.35 8.25 11.15
N ILE A 31 -12.90 9.08 10.20
CA ILE A 31 -12.60 8.62 8.83
C ILE A 31 -11.50 7.56 8.87
N PHE A 32 -10.41 7.80 9.61
CA PHE A 32 -9.31 6.86 9.76
C PHE A 32 -9.76 5.52 10.37
N ASP A 33 -10.50 5.54 11.48
CA ASP A 33 -10.98 4.32 12.14
C ASP A 33 -11.91 3.49 11.22
N ARG A 34 -12.78 4.15 10.44
CA ARG A 34 -13.61 3.48 9.42
C ARG A 34 -12.77 2.90 8.27
N THR A 35 -11.72 3.61 7.87
CA THR A 35 -10.79 3.13 6.84
C THR A 35 -10.07 1.85 7.28
N LEU A 36 -9.66 1.74 8.54
CA LEU A 36 -9.05 0.51 9.06
C LEU A 36 -10.03 -0.67 9.00
N THR A 37 -11.28 -0.45 9.40
CA THR A 37 -12.33 -1.48 9.30
C THR A 37 -12.59 -1.89 7.84
N ALA A 38 -12.67 -0.92 6.92
CA ALA A 38 -12.84 -1.19 5.49
C ALA A 38 -11.66 -1.99 4.92
N PHE A 39 -10.43 -1.66 5.32
CA PHE A 39 -9.23 -2.38 4.90
C PHE A 39 -9.24 -3.85 5.36
N ASP A 40 -9.60 -4.12 6.60
CA ASP A 40 -9.68 -5.49 7.12
C ASP A 40 -10.80 -6.29 6.45
N ASN A 41 -11.95 -5.66 6.17
CA ASN A 41 -13.04 -6.28 5.41
C ASN A 41 -12.61 -6.61 3.97
N GLN A 42 -11.92 -5.67 3.31
CA GLN A 42 -11.37 -5.86 1.97
C GLN A 42 -10.39 -7.03 1.95
N ARG A 43 -9.49 -7.10 2.92
CA ARG A 43 -8.54 -8.19 3.06
C ARG A 43 -9.22 -9.54 3.30
N ALA A 44 -10.28 -9.59 4.12
CA ALA A 44 -11.06 -10.80 4.33
C ALA A 44 -11.71 -11.28 3.04
N ALA A 45 -12.29 -10.37 2.25
CA ALA A 45 -12.90 -10.67 0.98
C ALA A 45 -11.90 -11.15 -0.08
N LEU A 46 -10.62 -10.76 0.02
CA LEU A 46 -9.55 -11.22 -0.88
C LEU A 46 -9.14 -12.68 -0.67
N ARG A 47 -9.54 -13.35 0.41
CA ARG A 47 -9.12 -14.73 0.71
C ARG A 47 -9.52 -15.73 -0.38
N ASP A 48 -10.61 -15.48 -1.07
CA ASP A 48 -11.13 -16.35 -2.15
C ASP A 48 -10.61 -15.94 -3.53
N TRP A 49 -9.63 -15.03 -3.56
CA TRP A 49 -9.06 -14.51 -4.79
C TRP A 49 -7.56 -14.77 -4.85
N GLN A 50 -7.03 -14.79 -6.06
CA GLN A 50 -5.60 -14.68 -6.34
C GLN A 50 -5.37 -13.51 -7.29
N TYR A 51 -4.17 -12.94 -7.24
CA TYR A 51 -3.78 -11.89 -8.17
C TYR A 51 -2.31 -12.01 -8.56
N TYR A 52 -1.99 -11.47 -9.73
CA TYR A 52 -0.64 -11.41 -10.25
C TYR A 52 -0.07 -10.04 -9.95
N GLN A 53 1.14 -10.02 -9.42
CA GLN A 53 1.85 -8.77 -9.15
C GLN A 53 3.23 -8.79 -9.78
N THR A 54 3.66 -7.61 -10.23
CA THR A 54 5.01 -7.38 -10.71
C THR A 54 5.66 -6.31 -9.86
N LEU A 55 6.77 -6.65 -9.21
CA LEU A 55 7.64 -5.71 -8.52
C LEU A 55 8.84 -5.41 -9.40
N THR A 56 9.01 -4.14 -9.78
CA THR A 56 10.20 -3.67 -10.51
C THR A 56 11.01 -2.74 -9.60
N THR A 57 12.31 -2.93 -9.55
CA THR A 57 13.24 -2.10 -8.79
C THR A 57 14.35 -1.59 -9.71
N HIS A 58 14.58 -0.28 -9.70
CA HIS A 58 15.77 0.32 -10.33
C HIS A 58 16.67 0.90 -9.23
N GLN A 59 17.96 0.67 -9.37
CA GLN A 59 18.99 1.31 -8.57
C GLN A 59 19.71 2.37 -9.41
N PHE A 60 20.03 3.49 -8.80
CA PHE A 60 20.59 4.65 -9.49
C PHE A 60 21.94 5.03 -8.86
N ASP A 61 22.83 5.59 -9.68
CA ASP A 61 24.04 6.28 -9.25
C ASP A 61 23.75 7.69 -8.71
N SER A 62 24.79 8.43 -8.39
CA SER A 62 24.67 9.82 -7.92
C SER A 62 24.21 10.78 -9.02
N SER A 63 24.41 10.45 -10.27
CA SER A 63 24.01 11.24 -11.45
C SER A 63 22.59 10.94 -11.91
N GLY A 64 21.92 9.93 -11.31
CA GLY A 64 20.58 9.53 -11.67
C GLY A 64 20.50 8.49 -12.79
N ASN A 65 21.63 7.91 -13.22
CA ASN A 65 21.64 6.84 -14.21
C ASN A 65 21.28 5.51 -13.54
N VAL A 66 20.57 4.64 -14.24
CA VAL A 66 20.24 3.30 -13.76
C VAL A 66 21.48 2.42 -13.81
N THR A 67 21.88 1.87 -12.68
CA THR A 67 23.04 0.97 -12.53
C THR A 67 22.65 -0.49 -12.39
N ALA A 68 21.43 -0.78 -11.93
CA ALA A 68 20.89 -2.13 -11.84
C ALA A 68 19.37 -2.10 -11.92
N ARG A 69 18.78 -3.20 -12.40
CA ARG A 69 17.33 -3.43 -12.47
C ARG A 69 17.01 -4.81 -11.99
N GLY A 70 15.85 -4.96 -11.32
CA GLY A 70 15.27 -6.24 -10.98
C GLY A 70 13.78 -6.22 -11.20
N THR A 71 13.24 -7.32 -11.70
CA THR A 71 11.79 -7.52 -11.85
C THR A 71 11.44 -8.88 -11.31
N TRP A 72 10.45 -8.93 -10.44
CA TRP A 72 9.92 -10.14 -9.83
C TRP A 72 8.43 -10.25 -10.12
N GLU A 73 8.04 -11.37 -10.65
CA GLU A 73 6.65 -11.72 -10.92
C GLU A 73 6.18 -12.71 -9.88
N SER A 74 5.00 -12.50 -9.32
CA SER A 74 4.49 -13.33 -8.25
C SER A 74 2.98 -13.50 -8.36
N ILE A 75 2.50 -14.66 -7.91
CA ILE A 75 1.09 -14.92 -7.65
C ILE A 75 0.87 -14.73 -6.15
N VAL A 76 -0.13 -13.93 -5.79
CA VAL A 76 -0.50 -13.70 -4.41
C VAL A 76 -1.86 -14.34 -4.12
N ARG A 77 -1.90 -15.14 -3.05
CA ARG A 77 -3.09 -15.82 -2.53
C ARG A 77 -3.31 -15.42 -1.07
N PRO A 78 -4.04 -14.35 -0.79
CA PRO A 78 -4.11 -13.74 0.55
C PRO A 78 -4.62 -14.68 1.66
N GLY A 79 -5.31 -15.77 1.33
CA GLY A 79 -5.82 -16.74 2.31
C GLY A 79 -4.86 -17.89 2.65
N ASP A 80 -3.71 -17.99 1.98
CA ASP A 80 -2.80 -19.10 2.16
C ASP A 80 -1.75 -18.85 3.26
N PRO A 81 -1.26 -19.90 3.91
CA PRO A 81 -0.14 -19.80 4.87
C PRO A 81 1.13 -19.22 4.23
N ARG A 82 1.33 -19.45 2.94
CA ARG A 82 2.38 -18.84 2.09
C ARG A 82 1.69 -18.06 0.99
N PRO A 83 1.31 -16.81 1.24
CA PRO A 83 0.48 -16.04 0.31
C PRO A 83 1.21 -15.63 -0.97
N LEU A 84 2.54 -15.63 -0.98
CA LEU A 84 3.36 -15.18 -2.10
C LEU A 84 4.09 -16.37 -2.74
N GLU A 85 3.88 -16.55 -4.05
CA GLU A 85 4.59 -17.53 -4.87
C GLU A 85 5.32 -16.80 -6.00
N TYR A 86 6.66 -16.87 -6.01
CA TYR A 86 7.47 -16.29 -7.09
C TYR A 86 7.36 -17.16 -8.33
N VAL A 87 7.04 -16.55 -9.47
CA VAL A 87 6.87 -17.23 -10.77
C VAL A 87 7.88 -16.78 -11.82
N GLY A 88 8.54 -15.65 -11.61
CA GLY A 88 9.56 -15.13 -12.50
C GLY A 88 10.48 -14.13 -11.81
N GLU A 89 11.76 -14.15 -12.24
CA GLU A 89 12.77 -13.19 -11.83
C GLU A 89 13.66 -12.80 -13.02
N ARG A 90 13.89 -11.51 -13.16
CA ARG A 90 14.88 -10.97 -14.10
C ARG A 90 15.73 -9.94 -13.40
N MET A 91 17.04 -10.09 -13.51
CA MET A 91 18.01 -9.18 -12.92
C MET A 91 19.03 -8.70 -13.96
N GLU A 92 19.29 -7.38 -13.95
CA GLU A 92 20.35 -6.73 -14.72
C GLU A 92 21.22 -5.93 -13.75
N GLY A 93 22.52 -6.20 -13.71
CA GLY A 93 23.42 -5.62 -12.72
C GLY A 93 23.24 -6.20 -11.31
N LYS A 94 23.77 -5.51 -10.31
CA LYS A 94 23.75 -5.96 -8.90
C LYS A 94 22.93 -4.98 -8.07
N LEU A 95 21.74 -5.40 -7.66
CA LEU A 95 20.92 -4.67 -6.71
C LEU A 95 21.44 -4.82 -5.28
N SER A 96 21.53 -3.70 -4.57
CA SER A 96 21.81 -3.70 -3.13
C SER A 96 20.55 -4.12 -2.36
N PHE A 97 20.72 -4.86 -1.26
CA PHE A 97 19.65 -5.37 -0.37
C PHE A 97 18.76 -6.49 -0.93
N PHE A 98 18.92 -6.87 -2.20
CA PHE A 98 18.22 -8.02 -2.76
C PHE A 98 19.21 -9.18 -2.92
N LYS A 99 18.90 -10.33 -2.30
CA LYS A 99 19.57 -11.60 -2.61
C LYS A 99 18.68 -12.35 -3.59
N SER A 100 19.23 -12.74 -4.74
CA SER A 100 18.55 -13.67 -5.63
C SER A 100 18.46 -15.03 -4.94
N GLU A 101 17.27 -15.58 -4.78
CA GLU A 101 17.08 -16.92 -4.21
C GLU A 101 17.48 -18.03 -5.19
N THR A 102 17.65 -17.69 -6.47
CA THR A 102 18.03 -18.64 -7.52
C THR A 102 19.50 -19.09 -7.48
N SER A 103 20.34 -18.43 -6.67
CA SER A 103 21.78 -18.79 -6.58
C SER A 103 22.08 -20.00 -5.70
N SER A 104 21.12 -20.58 -5.00
CA SER A 104 21.37 -21.70 -4.08
C SER A 104 21.11 -23.10 -4.66
N ALA A 105 20.66 -23.20 -5.92
CA ALA A 105 20.32 -24.50 -6.53
C ALA A 105 21.45 -25.16 -7.34
N SER A 106 22.64 -24.55 -7.46
CA SER A 106 23.75 -25.15 -8.22
C SER A 106 25.10 -24.86 -7.59
N ALA A 107 25.40 -25.52 -6.46
CA ALA A 107 26.78 -25.79 -6.06
C ALA A 107 26.87 -27.01 -5.13
N SER A 108 27.21 -28.14 -5.74
CA SER A 108 28.09 -29.21 -5.24
C SER A 108 27.86 -29.82 -3.86
N SER A 109 27.46 -31.07 -3.92
CA SER A 109 27.89 -32.15 -3.02
C SER A 109 29.32 -32.00 -2.46
N SER A 110 29.44 -31.75 -1.17
CA SER A 110 30.56 -32.24 -0.35
C SER A 110 30.13 -32.30 1.12
N PRO A 111 30.33 -33.41 1.82
CA PRO A 111 29.90 -33.58 3.19
C PRO A 111 31.02 -33.18 4.15
N SER A 112 30.69 -32.42 5.14
CA SER A 112 31.35 -32.34 6.45
C SER A 112 31.41 -30.93 7.01
N SER A 113 30.52 -30.61 7.92
CA SER A 113 30.87 -30.24 9.30
C SER A 113 29.61 -29.81 10.04
N LYS A 114 29.46 -30.42 11.21
CA LYS A 114 28.44 -30.10 12.21
C LYS A 114 28.54 -28.62 12.61
N SER A 115 27.54 -27.80 12.30
CA SER A 115 27.32 -26.56 12.99
C SER A 115 25.84 -26.40 13.31
N LYS A 116 25.62 -26.08 14.56
CA LYS A 116 24.36 -25.94 15.28
C LYS A 116 23.32 -25.15 14.49
N THR A 117 22.17 -25.77 14.33
CA THR A 117 20.91 -25.21 13.89
C THR A 117 20.51 -23.99 14.73
N PRO A 118 20.25 -22.84 14.14
CA PRO A 118 19.37 -21.87 14.77
C PRO A 118 17.93 -22.15 14.32
N GLU A 119 17.31 -23.16 14.95
CA GLU A 119 15.87 -23.30 14.96
C GLU A 119 15.27 -22.15 15.80
N LYS A 120 14.30 -21.49 15.24
CA LYS A 120 13.32 -20.56 15.82
C LYS A 120 13.41 -19.11 15.37
N SER A 121 13.01 -18.86 14.12
CA SER A 121 12.44 -17.54 13.76
C SER A 121 11.47 -17.55 12.56
N GLU A 122 11.03 -18.70 12.06
CA GLU A 122 10.15 -18.76 10.86
C GLU A 122 8.64 -18.87 11.14
N GLU A 123 8.20 -18.85 12.40
CA GLU A 123 6.81 -19.16 12.75
C GLU A 123 5.96 -17.94 13.17
N LYS A 124 6.25 -16.74 12.66
CA LYS A 124 5.48 -15.55 13.02
C LYS A 124 5.16 -14.60 11.84
N ASN A 125 4.94 -15.13 10.66
CA ASN A 125 4.32 -14.36 9.56
C ASN A 125 2.83 -14.68 9.43
N GLN A 126 2.09 -14.67 10.54
CA GLN A 126 0.67 -14.35 10.46
C GLN A 126 0.61 -12.90 10.02
N SER A 127 0.02 -12.70 8.85
CA SER A 127 -0.16 -11.38 8.26
C SER A 127 -0.96 -10.51 9.24
N GLU A 128 -0.24 -9.65 9.97
CA GLU A 128 -0.78 -8.65 10.89
C GLU A 128 -1.89 -7.84 10.20
N THR A 129 -3.03 -7.67 10.83
CA THR A 129 -4.11 -6.82 10.30
C THR A 129 -3.70 -5.35 10.35
N ALA A 130 -4.34 -4.49 9.53
CA ALA A 130 -4.07 -3.05 9.57
C ALA A 130 -4.38 -2.48 10.97
N VAL A 131 -5.42 -2.98 11.62
CA VAL A 131 -5.80 -2.58 12.99
C VAL A 131 -4.73 -3.00 13.99
N GLU A 132 -4.23 -4.24 13.91
CA GLU A 132 -3.13 -4.73 14.78
C GLU A 132 -1.86 -3.90 14.60
N ALA A 133 -1.48 -3.57 13.34
CA ALA A 133 -0.33 -2.71 13.07
C ALA A 133 -0.50 -1.30 13.66
N VAL A 134 -1.68 -0.70 13.51
CA VAL A 134 -2.00 0.60 14.10
C VAL A 134 -1.86 0.57 15.62
N HIS A 135 -2.37 -0.47 16.29
CA HIS A 135 -2.25 -0.64 17.74
C HIS A 135 -0.81 -0.91 18.18
N LYS A 136 -0.12 -1.84 17.53
CA LYS A 136 1.25 -2.23 17.86
C LYS A 136 2.22 -1.06 17.81
N TYR A 137 2.09 -0.20 16.81
CA TYR A 137 2.93 0.98 16.64
C TYR A 137 2.28 2.26 17.18
N ASN A 138 1.12 2.15 17.80
CA ASN A 138 0.34 3.28 18.33
C ASN A 138 0.14 4.42 17.33
N LEU A 139 -0.10 4.09 16.05
CA LEU A 139 -0.14 5.07 14.97
C LEU A 139 -1.26 6.08 15.15
N ARG A 140 -2.40 5.67 15.73
CA ARG A 140 -3.53 6.56 15.99
C ARG A 140 -3.15 7.75 16.86
N ASP A 141 -2.39 7.52 17.92
CA ASP A 141 -2.03 8.55 18.90
C ASP A 141 -0.72 9.26 18.58
N ARG A 142 0.10 8.68 17.70
CA ARG A 142 1.40 9.27 17.30
C ARG A 142 1.27 10.44 16.36
N TYR A 143 0.13 10.59 15.68
CA TYR A 143 -0.05 11.61 14.67
C TYR A 143 -1.05 12.67 15.06
N ASN A 144 -0.83 13.88 14.57
CA ASN A 144 -1.84 14.92 14.46
C ASN A 144 -2.59 14.68 13.16
N TRP A 145 -3.84 14.28 13.26
CA TRP A 145 -4.73 14.05 12.13
C TRP A 145 -5.52 15.32 11.83
N LYS A 146 -5.62 15.69 10.56
CA LYS A 146 -6.37 16.85 10.11
C LYS A 146 -7.19 16.49 8.88
N ARG A 147 -8.48 16.76 8.88
CA ARG A 147 -9.30 16.74 7.68
C ARG A 147 -8.95 17.95 6.81
N LEU A 148 -8.80 17.72 5.52
CA LEU A 148 -8.61 18.72 4.47
C LEU A 148 -9.90 18.79 3.65
N PRO A 149 -10.05 19.80 2.76
CA PRO A 149 -11.14 19.82 1.81
C PRO A 149 -11.20 18.53 0.99
N ASP A 150 -12.41 18.06 0.75
CA ASP A 150 -12.64 16.83 -0.02
C ASP A 150 -12.24 17.04 -1.49
N GLU A 151 -11.76 15.98 -2.12
CA GLU A 151 -11.23 15.98 -3.49
C GLU A 151 -11.87 14.85 -4.30
N THR A 152 -11.75 14.92 -5.62
CA THR A 152 -12.11 13.80 -6.51
C THR A 152 -10.84 13.07 -6.95
N VAL A 153 -10.80 11.76 -6.74
CA VAL A 153 -9.69 10.89 -7.14
C VAL A 153 -10.22 9.82 -8.07
N THR A 154 -9.67 9.73 -9.27
CA THR A 154 -10.10 8.76 -10.32
C THR A 154 -11.60 8.75 -10.59
N GLY A 155 -12.28 9.93 -10.44
CA GLY A 155 -13.71 10.09 -10.65
C GLY A 155 -14.59 9.76 -9.44
N GLU A 156 -14.02 9.43 -8.29
CA GLU A 156 -14.74 9.16 -7.04
C GLU A 156 -14.52 10.30 -6.03
N ALA A 157 -15.58 10.70 -5.31
CA ALA A 157 -15.51 11.66 -4.22
C ALA A 157 -14.74 11.03 -3.04
N ALA A 158 -13.84 11.81 -2.44
CA ALA A 158 -12.94 11.33 -1.42
C ALA A 158 -12.77 12.32 -0.28
N TYR A 159 -12.91 11.83 0.94
CA TYR A 159 -12.39 12.49 2.12
C TYR A 159 -10.87 12.57 2.05
N VAL A 160 -10.33 13.73 2.37
CA VAL A 160 -8.87 13.91 2.44
C VAL A 160 -8.46 14.12 3.88
N ILE A 161 -7.61 13.24 4.39
CA ILE A 161 -7.00 13.41 5.71
C ILE A 161 -5.49 13.49 5.60
N SER A 162 -4.89 14.40 6.34
CA SER A 162 -3.44 14.48 6.50
C SER A 162 -3.03 14.00 7.88
N PHE A 163 -1.82 13.46 7.97
CA PHE A 163 -1.21 13.08 9.23
C PHE A 163 0.22 13.60 9.31
N GLN A 164 0.57 14.08 10.48
CA GLN A 164 1.92 14.56 10.81
C GLN A 164 2.32 14.02 12.18
N PRO A 165 3.59 13.60 12.37
CA PRO A 165 4.02 13.08 13.67
C PRO A 165 3.92 14.17 14.74
N LYS A 166 3.44 13.79 15.91
CA LYS A 166 3.50 14.67 17.08
C LYS A 166 4.95 14.88 17.51
N PRO A 167 5.34 16.06 17.96
CA PRO A 167 6.70 16.31 18.44
C PRO A 167 7.02 15.51 19.72
N ASN A 168 8.31 15.29 19.96
CA ASN A 168 8.84 14.74 21.21
C ASN A 168 8.33 13.34 21.61
N GLN A 169 8.01 12.50 20.65
CA GLN A 169 7.59 11.13 20.95
C GLN A 169 8.77 10.21 21.22
N VAL A 170 8.65 9.42 22.28
CA VAL A 170 9.61 8.36 22.60
C VAL A 170 9.30 7.14 21.72
N ALA A 171 10.29 6.70 20.94
CA ALA A 171 10.20 5.47 20.17
C ALA A 171 10.82 4.31 20.97
N ARG A 172 10.07 3.21 21.10
CA ARG A 172 10.49 2.00 21.82
C ARG A 172 11.23 1.02 20.91
N SER A 173 11.02 1.14 19.58
CA SER A 173 11.67 0.32 18.57
C SER A 173 12.18 1.16 17.40
N ARG A 174 12.92 0.54 16.47
CA ARG A 174 13.38 1.19 15.23
C ARG A 174 12.22 1.49 14.30
N GLU A 175 11.26 0.56 14.23
CA GLU A 175 10.05 0.69 13.44
C GLU A 175 9.21 1.86 13.95
N GLU A 176 9.00 1.97 15.27
CA GLU A 176 8.32 3.11 15.87
C GLU A 176 9.02 4.44 15.59
N ARG A 177 10.36 4.45 15.61
CA ARG A 177 11.14 5.64 15.24
C ARG A 177 10.92 5.99 13.78
N PHE A 178 10.96 5.02 12.88
CA PHE A 178 10.71 5.24 11.47
C PHE A 178 9.29 5.78 11.22
N PHE A 179 8.27 5.12 11.77
CA PHE A 179 6.88 5.60 11.69
C PHE A 179 6.73 7.00 12.28
N GLY A 180 7.37 7.29 13.41
CA GLY A 180 7.34 8.62 14.04
C GLY A 180 7.97 9.76 13.22
N LEU A 181 8.55 9.46 12.06
CA LEU A 181 9.11 10.44 11.13
C LEU A 181 8.35 10.53 9.81
N LEU A 182 7.30 9.74 9.63
CA LEU A 182 6.49 9.76 8.41
C LEU A 182 5.37 10.80 8.53
N ALA A 183 5.13 11.53 7.46
CA ALA A 183 3.94 12.35 7.30
C ALA A 183 3.32 12.08 5.93
N GLY A 184 2.03 12.39 5.78
CA GLY A 184 1.38 12.12 4.52
C GLY A 184 -0.06 12.57 4.43
N LYS A 185 -0.70 12.10 3.35
CA LYS A 185 -2.13 12.30 3.07
C LYS A 185 -2.75 10.98 2.62
N LEU A 186 -4.00 10.80 2.98
CA LEU A 186 -4.87 9.72 2.53
C LEU A 186 -6.08 10.34 1.84
N TRP A 187 -6.44 9.82 0.69
CA TRP A 187 -7.69 10.08 -0.01
C TRP A 187 -8.55 8.83 0.12
N ILE A 188 -9.68 8.96 0.74
CA ILE A 188 -10.53 7.87 1.20
C ILE A 188 -11.90 8.03 0.58
N ALA A 189 -12.38 7.02 -0.16
CA ALA A 189 -13.70 7.06 -0.78
C ALA A 189 -14.79 7.32 0.25
N GLU A 190 -15.72 8.24 -0.05
CA GLU A 190 -16.80 8.63 0.86
C GLU A 190 -17.80 7.48 1.12
N ASN A 191 -18.01 6.62 0.13
CA ASN A 191 -19.06 5.61 0.17
C ASN A 191 -18.69 4.37 1.00
N ASP A 192 -17.42 3.96 1.01
CA ASP A 192 -16.98 2.66 1.57
C ASP A 192 -15.69 2.74 2.38
N PHE A 193 -15.14 3.94 2.55
CA PHE A 193 -13.92 4.21 3.31
C PHE A 193 -12.66 3.48 2.80
N ILE A 194 -12.65 3.10 1.53
CA ILE A 194 -11.47 2.50 0.88
C ILE A 194 -10.46 3.59 0.55
N ILE A 195 -9.17 3.31 0.77
CA ILE A 195 -8.09 4.24 0.40
C ILE A 195 -7.96 4.25 -1.13
N LEU A 196 -8.30 5.35 -1.77
CA LEU A 196 -8.13 5.57 -3.21
C LEU A 196 -6.70 5.96 -3.56
N LYS A 197 -6.09 6.80 -2.71
CA LYS A 197 -4.73 7.29 -2.90
C LYS A 197 -4.07 7.50 -1.54
N MET A 198 -2.77 7.24 -1.47
CA MET A 198 -1.95 7.54 -0.30
C MET A 198 -0.61 8.12 -0.74
N GLU A 199 -0.20 9.18 -0.07
CA GLU A 199 1.13 9.75 -0.22
C GLU A 199 1.78 9.85 1.16
N VAL A 200 2.96 9.25 1.29
CA VAL A 200 3.73 9.23 2.55
C VAL A 200 5.16 9.63 2.26
N ALA A 201 5.74 10.46 3.13
CA ALA A 201 7.12 10.85 3.01
C ALA A 201 7.80 10.93 4.39
N LEU A 202 9.09 10.60 4.41
CA LEU A 202 9.95 10.81 5.57
C LEU A 202 10.23 12.30 5.72
N GLN A 203 9.99 12.85 6.91
CA GLN A 203 10.17 14.28 7.20
C GLN A 203 11.61 14.64 7.58
N SER A 204 12.34 13.70 8.16
CA SER A 204 13.74 13.85 8.51
C SER A 204 14.46 12.52 8.42
N PRO A 205 15.78 12.51 8.24
CA PRO A 205 16.55 11.28 8.12
C PRO A 205 16.40 10.37 9.34
N CYS A 206 16.24 9.06 9.10
CA CYS A 206 16.09 8.02 10.12
C CYS A 206 17.31 7.11 10.17
N GLN A 207 17.96 7.01 11.31
CA GLN A 207 19.02 6.03 11.52
C GLN A 207 18.44 4.62 11.72
N LEU A 208 18.81 3.69 10.83
CA LEU A 208 18.39 2.30 10.92
C LEU A 208 19.39 1.42 11.67
N PHE A 209 20.70 1.62 11.44
CA PHE A 209 21.77 0.78 11.99
C PHE A 209 22.87 1.67 12.56
N TRP A 210 22.74 2.07 13.82
CA TRP A 210 23.74 2.86 14.53
C TRP A 210 24.28 4.01 13.64
N ILE A 211 25.61 4.10 13.51
CA ILE A 211 26.28 5.15 12.72
C ILE A 211 26.37 4.78 11.23
N LEU A 212 26.05 3.52 10.85
CA LEU A 212 26.43 2.95 9.55
C LEU A 212 25.40 3.13 8.44
N ALA A 213 24.12 3.25 8.76
CA ALA A 213 23.10 3.39 7.72
C ALA A 213 21.96 4.33 8.16
N GLN A 214 21.63 5.26 7.29
CA GLN A 214 20.58 6.25 7.49
C GLN A 214 19.65 6.27 6.28
N VAL A 215 18.34 6.14 6.50
CA VAL A 215 17.36 6.45 5.46
C VAL A 215 17.23 7.97 5.39
N THR A 216 17.71 8.55 4.31
CA THR A 216 17.66 10.00 4.10
C THR A 216 16.45 10.41 3.27
N THR A 217 15.91 9.49 2.49
CA THR A 217 14.69 9.71 1.71
C THR A 217 13.85 8.46 1.72
N PHE A 218 12.58 8.63 2.03
CA PHE A 218 11.53 7.65 1.77
C PHE A 218 10.30 8.40 1.28
N LYS A 219 9.82 8.04 0.10
CA LYS A 219 8.55 8.53 -0.46
C LYS A 219 7.77 7.33 -0.95
N PHE A 220 6.53 7.23 -0.58
CA PHE A 220 5.62 6.18 -1.00
C PHE A 220 4.34 6.80 -1.56
N THR A 221 3.92 6.33 -2.71
CA THR A 221 2.64 6.69 -3.32
C THR A 221 1.92 5.42 -3.70
N TYR A 222 0.66 5.36 -3.33
CA TYR A 222 -0.27 4.30 -3.66
C TYR A 222 -1.44 4.93 -4.42
N LEU A 223 -1.91 4.29 -5.47
CA LEU A 223 -3.07 4.72 -6.24
C LEU A 223 -3.94 3.52 -6.57
N LEU A 224 -5.22 3.66 -6.29
CA LEU A 224 -6.26 2.73 -6.67
C LEU A 224 -6.90 3.25 -7.96
N GLU A 225 -6.88 2.46 -9.04
CA GLU A 225 -7.56 2.82 -10.29
C GLU A 225 -8.88 2.06 -10.43
N PRO A 226 -9.92 2.68 -11.02
CA PRO A 226 -11.16 1.97 -11.32
C PRO A 226 -10.88 0.79 -12.27
N SER A 227 -11.27 -0.42 -11.92
CA SER A 227 -11.20 -1.58 -12.80
C SER A 227 -12.60 -2.10 -13.12
N HIS A 228 -12.74 -2.91 -14.16
CA HIS A 228 -14.02 -3.52 -14.56
C HIS A 228 -14.44 -4.73 -13.69
N GLY A 229 -13.78 -4.92 -12.53
CA GLY A 229 -14.08 -6.01 -11.58
C GLY A 229 -14.83 -5.54 -10.33
N PRO A 230 -15.09 -6.43 -9.36
CA PRO A 230 -15.67 -6.07 -8.09
C PRO A 230 -14.88 -4.94 -7.44
N ARG A 231 -15.56 -3.93 -6.89
CA ARG A 231 -14.99 -2.69 -6.32
C ARG A 231 -13.91 -2.91 -5.25
N LEU A 232 -13.83 -4.11 -4.71
CA LEU A 232 -12.96 -4.50 -3.62
C LEU A 232 -11.45 -4.62 -3.99
N PHE A 233 -11.08 -4.62 -5.29
CA PHE A 233 -9.76 -5.13 -5.68
C PHE A 233 -9.12 -4.29 -6.78
N ARG A 234 -8.47 -3.18 -6.39
CA ARG A 234 -7.96 -2.27 -7.40
C ARG A 234 -6.64 -1.59 -7.04
N LEU A 235 -5.70 -2.29 -6.41
CA LEU A 235 -4.36 -1.73 -6.40
C LEU A 235 -3.86 -1.68 -7.84
N SER A 236 -3.77 -0.50 -8.41
CA SER A 236 -3.22 -0.39 -9.75
C SER A 236 -1.72 -0.13 -9.67
N LYS A 237 -1.28 0.70 -8.75
CA LYS A 237 0.11 1.10 -8.71
C LYS A 237 0.56 1.54 -7.31
N ALA A 238 1.68 0.98 -6.85
CA ALA A 238 2.41 1.54 -5.73
C ALA A 238 3.84 1.89 -6.16
N ILE A 239 4.32 3.05 -5.74
CA ILE A 239 5.68 3.53 -6.04
C ILE A 239 6.36 3.87 -4.74
N ALA A 240 7.55 3.32 -4.51
CA ALA A 240 8.41 3.74 -3.42
C ALA A 240 9.74 4.27 -3.94
N ARG A 241 10.23 5.35 -3.35
CA ARG A 241 11.59 5.87 -3.56
C ARG A 241 12.32 5.84 -2.23
N THR A 242 13.50 5.22 -2.22
CA THR A 242 14.33 5.12 -1.04
C THR A 242 15.74 5.59 -1.34
N VAL A 243 16.32 6.32 -0.38
CA VAL A 243 17.75 6.61 -0.36
C VAL A 243 18.27 6.20 1.01
N VAL A 244 19.19 5.24 1.01
CA VAL A 244 19.91 4.81 2.21
C VAL A 244 21.34 5.26 2.08
N SER A 245 21.78 6.11 2.99
CA SER A 245 23.14 6.66 3.03
C SER A 245 24.00 5.90 4.02
N PHE A 246 25.22 5.60 3.59
CA PHE A 246 26.30 5.02 4.35
C PHE A 246 27.46 6.02 4.41
N PRO A 247 28.48 5.84 5.25
CA PRO A 247 29.59 6.80 5.39
C PRO A 247 30.29 7.18 4.08
N PHE A 248 30.36 6.24 3.10
CA PHE A 248 31.13 6.44 1.87
C PHE A 248 30.29 6.34 0.60
N TYR A 249 29.03 5.90 0.67
CA TYR A 249 28.18 5.73 -0.50
C TYR A 249 26.70 5.83 -0.12
N ALA A 250 25.84 5.96 -1.12
CA ALA A 250 24.41 5.91 -0.92
C ALA A 250 23.77 4.96 -1.95
N VAL A 251 22.80 4.19 -1.47
CA VAL A 251 21.93 3.34 -2.31
C VAL A 251 20.65 4.10 -2.59
N ARG A 252 20.37 4.34 -3.86
CA ARG A 252 19.18 5.05 -4.35
C ARG A 252 18.34 4.07 -5.14
N GLN A 253 17.13 3.81 -4.69
CA GLN A 253 16.24 2.86 -5.36
C GLN A 253 14.86 3.46 -5.58
N LYS A 254 14.24 3.02 -6.67
CA LYS A 254 12.83 3.26 -6.96
C LYS A 254 12.18 1.92 -7.25
N HIS A 255 11.04 1.68 -6.62
CA HIS A 255 10.29 0.46 -6.71
C HIS A 255 8.91 0.76 -7.29
N TRP A 256 8.43 -0.10 -8.16
CA TRP A 256 7.06 -0.08 -8.68
C TRP A 256 6.44 -1.43 -8.43
N LEU A 257 5.30 -1.42 -7.82
CA LEU A 257 4.43 -2.58 -7.71
C LEU A 257 3.20 -2.33 -8.57
N THR A 258 2.93 -3.27 -9.47
CA THR A 258 1.70 -3.28 -10.29
C THR A 258 0.96 -4.58 -10.05
N ILE A 259 -0.39 -4.53 -10.14
CA ILE A 259 -1.24 -5.70 -10.08
C ILE A 259 -2.05 -5.75 -11.39
N ASP A 260 -1.85 -6.82 -12.15
CA ASP A 260 -2.40 -6.90 -13.49
C ASP A 260 -3.71 -7.69 -13.57
N LYS A 261 -3.92 -8.68 -12.71
CA LYS A 261 -5.06 -9.58 -12.78
C LYS A 261 -5.55 -9.97 -11.40
N TYR A 262 -6.87 -9.96 -11.23
CA TYR A 262 -7.55 -10.58 -10.10
C TYR A 262 -8.43 -11.71 -10.62
N GLU A 263 -8.29 -12.90 -10.06
CA GLU A 263 -9.02 -14.10 -10.45
C GLU A 263 -9.61 -14.77 -9.21
N PRO A 264 -10.87 -15.28 -9.27
CA PRO A 264 -11.36 -16.14 -8.21
C PRO A 264 -10.46 -17.38 -8.09
N ARG A 265 -10.22 -17.82 -6.86
CA ARG A 265 -9.48 -19.07 -6.65
C ARG A 265 -10.31 -20.24 -7.17
N THR A 266 -9.86 -20.87 -8.23
CA THR A 266 -10.38 -22.18 -8.60
C THR A 266 -9.95 -23.19 -7.54
N ALA A 267 -10.88 -24.00 -7.02
CA ALA A 267 -10.57 -25.06 -6.08
C ALA A 267 -9.34 -25.86 -6.60
N ARG A 268 -8.36 -26.09 -5.71
CA ARG A 268 -7.08 -26.76 -6.02
C ARG A 268 -7.26 -27.92 -6.99
N GLY A 269 -6.85 -27.79 -8.24
CA GLY A 269 -6.96 -28.87 -9.20
C GLY A 269 -6.35 -28.68 -10.58
N THR A 270 -6.28 -27.47 -11.09
CA THR A 270 -5.77 -27.24 -12.45
C THR A 270 -4.92 -25.98 -12.54
N ALA A 271 -3.61 -26.15 -12.42
CA ALA A 271 -2.69 -25.11 -12.86
C ALA A 271 -2.88 -24.92 -14.39
N PRO A 272 -3.12 -23.71 -14.89
CA PRO A 272 -3.15 -23.47 -16.32
C PRO A 272 -1.75 -23.71 -16.90
N LYS A 273 -1.64 -24.73 -17.73
CA LYS A 273 -0.40 -25.23 -18.33
C LYS A 273 0.22 -24.32 -19.39
N ASN A 274 -0.37 -23.16 -19.70
CA ASN A 274 0.10 -22.29 -20.77
C ASN A 274 0.01 -20.81 -20.37
N LEU A 275 1.01 -20.31 -19.66
CA LEU A 275 1.29 -18.89 -19.57
C LEU A 275 2.72 -18.65 -20.06
N HIS A 276 2.90 -18.55 -21.37
CA HIS A 276 3.99 -17.78 -21.94
C HIS A 276 3.52 -16.31 -21.98
N PRO A 277 4.05 -15.42 -21.15
CA PRO A 277 3.80 -14.00 -21.31
C PRO A 277 4.61 -13.52 -22.53
N SER A 278 3.90 -13.02 -23.55
CA SER A 278 4.51 -12.21 -24.58
C SER A 278 5.00 -10.90 -23.96
N LEU A 279 6.27 -10.85 -23.62
CA LEU A 279 6.96 -9.66 -23.13
C LEU A 279 7.14 -8.66 -24.29
N THR A 280 6.12 -7.88 -24.58
CA THR A 280 6.26 -6.62 -25.32
C THR A 280 6.55 -5.53 -24.30
N PRO A 281 7.66 -4.79 -24.42
CA PRO A 281 7.92 -3.64 -23.55
C PRO A 281 6.87 -2.57 -23.83
N ARG A 282 5.96 -2.33 -22.87
CA ARG A 282 5.14 -1.12 -22.88
C ARG A 282 6.06 0.05 -22.55
N GLY A 283 6.04 1.04 -23.46
CA GLY A 283 6.82 2.27 -23.36
C GLY A 283 6.70 2.93 -21.98
N GLU A 284 7.84 3.45 -21.53
CA GLU A 284 7.98 4.24 -20.30
C GLU A 284 7.16 5.54 -20.41
N PRO A 285 6.47 5.97 -19.35
CA PRO A 285 6.06 7.35 -19.20
C PRO A 285 7.18 8.19 -18.55
#